data_5da145dffcbf13af528d4e917783d2e2
#
_entry.id   5da145dffcbf13af528d4e917783d2e2
#
_cell.length_a   1.000
_cell.length_b   1.000
_cell.length_c   1.000
_cell.angle_alpha   90.00
_cell.angle_beta   90.00
_cell.angle_gamma   90.00
#
_symmetry.space_group_name_H-M   'P 1'
#
loop_
_entity.id
_entity.type
_entity.pdbx_description
1 polymer ?
#
loop_
_entity_poly.entity_id
_entity_poly.type
_entity_poly.pdbx_seq_one_letter_code
_entity_poly.pdbx_strand_id
1 'polypeptide(L)'
;MISDNNSTDSTASICKEFAKIDSRIQYIKQQKNIGWLNNFLFLLDHADLKYFVWIAGDDYWDDQFLEKNIKILDSQPNLIGSFSKIGISGDYFHKFDFNKKDNFIQNFYKKIRRHYLSLDLYDISGETYEERIRLCLKSSRYGLYLFSVFHTDIIKKSVNFDIHPWDWGLILIILKHGQINKINEILTYRSSGGISNTNIFIHITDKKRKLKQILFPKSAFIKWFFKNIGKKFFFQNIGYFLKLSFSGPMTILLDLIKYFKFLNSKKLSSTKND
;
A
#
# COMPACT_ATOMS: atom_id res chain seq x y z
N MET A 1 -15.22 5.82 -12.72
CA MET A 1 -16.21 4.90 -12.11
C MET A 1 -15.97 4.81 -10.61
N ILE A 2 -17.05 4.77 -9.79
CA ILE A 2 -17.00 4.57 -8.33
C ILE A 2 -17.70 3.25 -8.05
N SER A 3 -16.99 2.32 -7.40
CA SER A 3 -17.54 1.04 -6.94
C SER A 3 -17.67 1.04 -5.41
N ASP A 4 -18.89 1.21 -4.92
CA ASP A 4 -19.22 1.15 -3.51
C ASP A 4 -19.39 -0.31 -3.05
N ASN A 5 -18.50 -0.78 -2.21
CA ASN A 5 -18.47 -2.17 -1.72
C ASN A 5 -19.57 -2.43 -0.66
N ASN A 6 -20.78 -1.95 -0.91
CA ASN A 6 -21.96 -2.04 -0.05
C ASN A 6 -21.83 -1.27 1.27
N SER A 7 -21.43 0.01 1.20
CA SER A 7 -21.37 0.90 2.36
C SER A 7 -22.73 1.08 3.02
N THR A 8 -22.71 1.25 4.34
CA THR A 8 -23.92 1.43 5.18
C THR A 8 -24.11 2.86 5.71
N ASP A 9 -23.14 3.73 5.41
CA ASP A 9 -23.13 5.15 5.76
C ASP A 9 -23.68 6.03 4.62
N SER A 10 -23.36 7.33 4.66
CA SER A 10 -23.77 8.32 3.65
C SER A 10 -23.04 8.21 2.29
N THR A 11 -22.10 7.27 2.11
CA THR A 11 -21.32 7.12 0.87
C THR A 11 -22.20 7.06 -0.37
N ALA A 12 -23.27 6.24 -0.34
CA ALA A 12 -24.16 6.07 -1.49
C ALA A 12 -24.90 7.36 -1.88
N SER A 13 -25.35 8.16 -0.90
CA SER A 13 -26.05 9.43 -1.16
C SER A 13 -25.11 10.45 -1.79
N ILE A 14 -23.91 10.60 -1.23
CA ILE A 14 -22.88 11.50 -1.73
C ILE A 14 -22.48 11.15 -3.18
N CYS A 15 -22.17 9.89 -3.44
CA CYS A 15 -21.79 9.44 -4.79
C CYS A 15 -22.88 9.67 -5.83
N LYS A 16 -24.16 9.44 -5.47
CA LYS A 16 -25.29 9.70 -6.35
C LYS A 16 -25.51 11.19 -6.63
N GLU A 17 -25.25 12.06 -5.67
CA GLU A 17 -25.31 13.52 -5.86
C GLU A 17 -24.25 13.95 -6.89
N PHE A 18 -23.00 13.55 -6.73
CA PHE A 18 -21.96 13.87 -7.70
C PHE A 18 -22.22 13.28 -9.09
N ALA A 19 -22.75 12.07 -9.18
CA ALA A 19 -23.12 11.46 -10.45
C ALA A 19 -24.28 12.19 -11.18
N LYS A 20 -25.14 12.95 -10.47
CA LYS A 20 -26.16 13.82 -11.08
C LYS A 20 -25.55 15.11 -11.64
N ILE A 21 -24.49 15.63 -11.02
CA ILE A 21 -23.84 16.87 -11.41
C ILE A 21 -22.88 16.66 -12.57
N ASP A 22 -22.16 15.52 -12.60
CA ASP A 22 -21.18 15.20 -13.63
C ASP A 22 -21.48 13.82 -14.23
N SER A 23 -21.91 13.83 -15.50
CA SER A 23 -22.27 12.61 -16.26
C SER A 23 -21.09 11.66 -16.53
N ARG A 24 -19.84 12.10 -16.31
CA ARG A 24 -18.65 11.26 -16.40
C ARG A 24 -18.52 10.33 -15.18
N ILE A 25 -19.21 10.64 -14.07
CA ILE A 25 -19.17 9.85 -12.85
C ILE A 25 -20.18 8.70 -12.95
N GLN A 26 -19.66 7.49 -13.00
CA GLN A 26 -20.45 6.27 -12.97
C GLN A 26 -20.37 5.69 -11.56
N TYR A 27 -21.50 5.59 -10.86
CA TYR A 27 -21.62 5.02 -9.53
C TYR A 27 -22.30 3.65 -9.56
N ILE A 28 -21.62 2.64 -8.99
CA ILE A 28 -22.14 1.28 -8.87
C ILE A 28 -22.06 0.87 -7.40
N LYS A 29 -23.18 0.45 -6.83
CA LYS A 29 -23.25 -0.15 -5.50
C LYS A 29 -23.26 -1.66 -5.62
N GLN A 30 -22.32 -2.35 -5.01
CA GLN A 30 -22.30 -3.81 -4.94
C GLN A 30 -23.48 -4.33 -4.10
N GLN A 31 -24.07 -5.46 -4.49
CA GLN A 31 -25.17 -6.08 -3.75
C GLN A 31 -24.78 -6.51 -2.34
N LYS A 32 -23.50 -6.87 -2.13
CA LYS A 32 -22.90 -7.25 -0.85
C LYS A 32 -21.45 -6.81 -0.81
N ASN A 33 -20.85 -6.78 0.37
CA ASN A 33 -19.41 -6.58 0.50
C ASN A 33 -18.66 -7.79 -0.11
N ILE A 34 -18.03 -7.58 -1.26
CA ILE A 34 -17.26 -8.59 -2.02
C ILE A 34 -15.76 -8.62 -1.63
N GLY A 35 -15.36 -7.81 -0.65
CA GLY A 35 -13.97 -7.63 -0.24
C GLY A 35 -13.24 -6.60 -1.10
N TRP A 36 -12.19 -6.02 -0.52
CA TRP A 36 -11.45 -4.91 -1.17
C TRP A 36 -10.82 -5.33 -2.52
N LEU A 37 -10.21 -6.51 -2.57
CA LEU A 37 -9.53 -6.99 -3.78
C LEU A 37 -10.52 -7.19 -4.94
N ASN A 38 -11.64 -7.88 -4.70
CA ASN A 38 -12.64 -8.10 -5.75
C ASN A 38 -13.26 -6.78 -6.21
N ASN A 39 -13.40 -5.80 -5.31
CA ASN A 39 -13.91 -4.48 -5.67
C ASN A 39 -12.89 -3.69 -6.51
N PHE A 40 -11.60 -3.83 -6.26
CA PHE A 40 -10.53 -3.26 -7.09
C PHE A 40 -10.48 -3.91 -8.48
N LEU A 41 -10.56 -5.24 -8.53
CA LEU A 41 -10.58 -5.98 -9.80
C LEU A 41 -11.84 -5.68 -10.62
N PHE A 42 -13.00 -5.52 -9.96
CA PHE A 42 -14.23 -5.10 -10.61
C PHE A 42 -14.05 -3.77 -11.38
N LEU A 43 -13.41 -2.77 -10.76
CA LEU A 43 -13.12 -1.50 -11.43
C LEU A 43 -12.20 -1.66 -12.64
N LEU A 44 -11.17 -2.49 -12.52
CA LEU A 44 -10.25 -2.76 -13.63
C LEU A 44 -10.93 -3.51 -14.79
N ASP A 45 -11.78 -4.47 -14.47
CA ASP A 45 -12.52 -5.25 -15.48
C ASP A 45 -13.41 -4.34 -16.34
N HIS A 46 -14.02 -3.33 -15.75
CA HIS A 46 -14.87 -2.34 -16.41
C HIS A 46 -14.11 -1.16 -17.04
N ALA A 47 -12.77 -1.12 -16.93
CA ALA A 47 -11.97 -0.08 -17.54
C ALA A 47 -11.80 -0.34 -19.05
N ASP A 48 -12.18 0.60 -19.90
CA ASP A 48 -12.15 0.51 -21.34
C ASP A 48 -11.34 1.64 -22.03
N LEU A 49 -10.90 2.63 -21.25
CA LEU A 49 -10.10 3.74 -21.74
C LEU A 49 -8.60 3.42 -21.78
N LYS A 50 -7.81 4.24 -22.46
CA LYS A 50 -6.36 4.08 -22.65
C LYS A 50 -5.60 3.97 -21.35
N TYR A 51 -5.97 4.74 -20.33
CA TYR A 51 -5.31 4.82 -19.06
C TYR A 51 -6.23 4.43 -17.91
N PHE A 52 -5.66 3.83 -16.89
CA PHE A 52 -6.34 3.40 -15.68
C PHE A 52 -5.54 3.77 -14.43
N VAL A 53 -6.24 4.17 -13.38
CA VAL A 53 -5.66 4.39 -12.05
C VAL A 53 -6.69 4.07 -10.97
N TRP A 54 -6.25 3.42 -9.89
CA TRP A 54 -7.07 3.28 -8.69
C TRP A 54 -6.87 4.47 -7.74
N ILE A 55 -7.96 4.83 -7.07
CA ILE A 55 -7.94 5.70 -5.90
C ILE A 55 -8.76 5.06 -4.78
N ALA A 56 -8.26 5.09 -3.56
CA ALA A 56 -9.03 4.68 -2.38
C ALA A 56 -9.95 5.83 -1.94
N GLY A 57 -11.08 5.49 -1.32
CA GLY A 57 -12.09 6.49 -0.94
C GLY A 57 -11.67 7.44 0.19
N ASP A 58 -10.53 7.16 0.84
CA ASP A 58 -9.92 7.98 1.88
C ASP A 58 -8.68 8.77 1.41
N ASP A 59 -8.28 8.61 0.15
CA ASP A 59 -7.17 9.32 -0.48
C ASP A 59 -7.69 10.44 -1.40
N TYR A 60 -6.84 11.43 -1.73
CA TYR A 60 -7.17 12.46 -2.71
C TYR A 60 -5.96 12.84 -3.57
N TRP A 61 -6.24 13.43 -4.74
CA TRP A 61 -5.24 13.91 -5.67
C TRP A 61 -5.25 15.43 -5.76
N ASP A 62 -4.09 15.99 -6.07
CA ASP A 62 -3.96 17.33 -6.63
C ASP A 62 -4.67 17.39 -7.99
N ASP A 63 -5.23 18.54 -8.34
CA ASP A 63 -5.96 18.74 -9.60
C ASP A 63 -5.08 18.49 -10.84
N GLN A 64 -3.77 18.67 -10.74
CA GLN A 64 -2.79 18.43 -11.80
C GLN A 64 -2.31 16.96 -11.89
N PHE A 65 -2.74 16.09 -10.97
CA PHE A 65 -2.22 14.71 -10.91
C PHE A 65 -2.44 13.95 -12.22
N LEU A 66 -3.66 13.94 -12.72
CA LEU A 66 -3.98 13.20 -13.95
C LEU A 66 -3.30 13.83 -15.18
N GLU A 67 -3.39 15.15 -15.33
CA GLU A 67 -2.82 15.86 -16.47
C GLU A 67 -1.31 15.61 -16.60
N LYS A 68 -0.54 15.78 -15.51
CA LYS A 68 0.91 15.60 -15.53
C LYS A 68 1.31 14.15 -15.83
N ASN A 69 0.64 13.17 -15.20
CA ASN A 69 0.95 11.76 -15.43
C ASN A 69 0.60 11.31 -16.86
N ILE A 70 -0.55 11.71 -17.40
CA ILE A 70 -0.99 11.37 -18.76
C ILE A 70 -0.07 12.02 -19.81
N LYS A 71 0.29 13.30 -19.65
CA LYS A 71 1.21 13.99 -20.55
C LYS A 71 2.57 13.28 -20.66
N ILE A 72 3.09 12.77 -19.55
CA ILE A 72 4.33 11.99 -19.54
C ILE A 72 4.15 10.68 -20.30
N LEU A 73 3.07 9.94 -20.03
CA LEU A 73 2.79 8.67 -20.71
C LEU A 73 2.55 8.82 -22.20
N ASP A 74 1.92 9.91 -22.62
CA ASP A 74 1.71 10.20 -24.04
C ASP A 74 3.02 10.58 -24.75
N SER A 75 3.96 11.21 -24.06
CA SER A 75 5.25 11.63 -24.63
C SER A 75 6.32 10.52 -24.64
N GLN A 76 6.15 9.44 -23.87
CA GLN A 76 7.17 8.40 -23.69
C GLN A 76 6.55 6.98 -23.81
N PRO A 77 6.47 6.42 -25.04
CA PRO A 77 5.79 5.14 -25.29
C PRO A 77 6.38 3.91 -24.59
N ASN A 78 7.62 3.99 -24.11
CA ASN A 78 8.29 2.93 -23.33
C ASN A 78 7.86 2.88 -21.87
N LEU A 79 7.13 3.88 -21.40
CA LEU A 79 6.58 3.89 -20.05
C LEU A 79 5.29 3.09 -19.99
N ILE A 80 5.15 2.27 -18.98
CA ILE A 80 3.92 1.49 -18.70
C ILE A 80 3.03 2.14 -17.65
N GLY A 81 3.60 3.08 -16.88
CA GLY A 81 2.89 3.81 -15.86
C GLY A 81 3.66 5.05 -15.40
N SER A 82 2.97 5.92 -14.70
CA SER A 82 3.52 7.12 -14.09
C SER A 82 2.88 7.38 -12.75
N PHE A 83 3.65 7.80 -11.76
CA PHE A 83 3.18 8.15 -10.41
C PHE A 83 3.85 9.42 -9.91
N SER A 84 3.32 9.98 -8.82
CA SER A 84 3.89 11.15 -8.14
C SER A 84 4.42 10.80 -6.76
N LYS A 85 5.18 11.70 -6.14
CA LYS A 85 5.41 11.61 -4.70
C LYS A 85 4.07 11.60 -3.96
N ILE A 86 4.05 10.88 -2.83
CA ILE A 86 2.87 10.74 -1.99
C ILE A 86 3.06 11.57 -0.73
N GLY A 87 2.16 12.51 -0.49
CA GLY A 87 1.99 13.22 0.76
C GLY A 87 1.10 12.46 1.73
N ILE A 88 1.05 12.91 2.96
CA ILE A 88 0.17 12.36 3.99
C ILE A 88 -0.73 13.47 4.49
N SER A 89 -2.02 13.18 4.55
CA SER A 89 -2.99 14.04 5.19
C SER A 89 -3.34 13.51 6.58
N GLY A 90 -3.44 14.42 7.56
CA GLY A 90 -3.85 14.11 8.94
C GLY A 90 -2.71 13.91 9.92
N ASP A 91 -3.04 13.89 11.22
CA ASP A 91 -2.11 13.99 12.36
C ASP A 91 -1.36 12.71 12.72
N TYR A 92 -1.52 11.63 11.95
CA TYR A 92 -0.95 10.33 12.33
C TYR A 92 0.58 10.32 12.43
N PHE A 93 1.25 11.12 11.60
CA PHE A 93 2.73 11.21 11.58
C PHE A 93 3.29 11.93 12.79
N HIS A 94 2.59 12.94 13.32
CA HIS A 94 3.02 13.69 14.49
C HIS A 94 3.17 12.81 15.74
N LYS A 95 2.47 11.64 15.78
CA LYS A 95 2.62 10.65 16.86
C LYS A 95 4.03 10.04 16.93
N PHE A 96 4.79 10.13 15.84
CA PHE A 96 6.14 9.57 15.74
C PHE A 96 7.21 10.65 15.67
N ASP A 97 6.87 11.92 15.95
CA ASP A 97 7.86 12.98 16.08
C ASP A 97 8.71 12.77 17.33
N PHE A 98 10.02 13.03 17.19
CA PHE A 98 10.94 12.90 18.30
C PHE A 98 10.63 13.96 19.36
N ASN A 99 10.49 13.52 20.61
CA ASN A 99 10.34 14.42 21.74
C ASN A 99 11.64 14.40 22.56
N LYS A 100 12.10 15.58 23.04
CA LYS A 100 13.28 15.68 23.92
C LYS A 100 13.17 14.84 25.19
N LYS A 101 11.95 14.51 25.62
CA LYS A 101 11.67 13.65 26.79
C LYS A 101 11.69 12.13 26.47
N ASP A 102 11.86 11.74 25.19
CA ASP A 102 11.87 10.34 24.82
C ASP A 102 13.19 9.67 25.25
N ASN A 103 13.08 8.47 25.83
CA ASN A 103 14.24 7.65 26.11
C ASN A 103 14.77 6.96 24.83
N PHE A 104 15.95 6.33 24.92
CA PHE A 104 16.60 5.63 23.82
C PHE A 104 15.69 4.62 23.11
N ILE A 105 14.93 3.82 23.88
CA ILE A 105 14.01 2.80 23.34
C ILE A 105 12.86 3.46 22.57
N GLN A 106 12.32 4.56 23.06
CA GLN A 106 11.26 5.32 22.40
C GLN A 106 11.74 5.93 21.09
N ASN A 107 12.94 6.52 21.10
CA ASN A 107 13.55 7.08 19.92
C ASN A 107 13.86 6.00 18.88
N PHE A 108 14.39 4.85 19.30
CA PHE A 108 14.63 3.71 18.42
C PHE A 108 13.33 3.18 17.79
N TYR A 109 12.28 3.02 18.62
CA TYR A 109 10.94 2.64 18.13
C TYR A 109 10.40 3.64 17.12
N LYS A 110 10.44 4.94 17.42
CA LYS A 110 9.97 5.99 16.52
C LYS A 110 10.76 6.01 15.22
N LYS A 111 12.08 5.83 15.26
CA LYS A 111 12.94 5.73 14.08
C LYS A 111 12.55 4.56 13.18
N ILE A 112 12.34 3.37 13.76
CA ILE A 112 11.88 2.19 13.01
C ILE A 112 10.50 2.46 12.40
N ARG A 113 9.55 2.97 13.17
CA ARG A 113 8.19 3.25 12.67
C ARG A 113 8.19 4.30 11.58
N ARG A 114 8.96 5.38 11.70
CA ARG A 114 9.11 6.38 10.63
C ARG A 114 9.65 5.76 9.35
N HIS A 115 10.67 4.93 9.44
CA HIS A 115 11.20 4.23 8.26
C HIS A 115 10.14 3.35 7.58
N TYR A 116 9.37 2.57 8.36
CA TYR A 116 8.28 1.74 7.81
C TYR A 116 7.08 2.55 7.32
N LEU A 117 6.89 3.76 7.84
CA LEU A 117 5.79 4.65 7.46
C LEU A 117 6.19 5.66 6.37
N SER A 118 7.48 5.76 6.04
CA SER A 118 7.94 6.58 4.94
C SER A 118 7.22 6.17 3.65
N LEU A 119 6.61 7.16 3.01
CA LEU A 119 5.97 7.01 1.71
C LEU A 119 6.93 7.35 0.56
N ASP A 120 8.22 7.51 0.85
CA ASP A 120 9.22 7.72 -0.18
C ASP A 120 9.34 6.45 -1.03
N LEU A 121 8.73 6.52 -2.19
CA LEU A 121 8.92 5.55 -3.25
C LEU A 121 10.15 5.93 -4.05
N TYR A 122 11.03 4.96 -4.27
CA TYR A 122 12.20 5.15 -5.12
C TYR A 122 11.79 5.32 -6.57
N ASP A 123 12.65 5.94 -7.36
CA ASP A 123 12.55 5.84 -8.81
C ASP A 123 12.86 4.39 -9.23
N ILE A 124 11.96 3.80 -10.03
CA ILE A 124 12.05 2.41 -10.49
C ILE A 124 12.15 2.32 -12.02
N SER A 125 12.62 3.38 -12.66
CA SER A 125 12.77 3.51 -14.11
C SER A 125 14.01 2.79 -14.68
N GLY A 126 14.50 1.74 -14.02
CA GLY A 126 15.65 0.95 -14.50
C GLY A 126 15.42 0.41 -15.92
N GLU A 127 16.50 0.34 -16.73
CA GLU A 127 16.44 -0.11 -18.14
C GLU A 127 16.06 -1.59 -18.23
N THR A 128 16.65 -2.42 -17.40
CA THR A 128 16.37 -3.86 -17.38
C THR A 128 15.30 -4.24 -16.35
N TYR A 129 14.63 -5.36 -16.59
CA TYR A 129 13.67 -5.89 -15.60
C TYR A 129 14.35 -6.19 -14.25
N GLU A 130 15.60 -6.67 -14.26
CA GLU A 130 16.39 -6.92 -13.05
C GLU A 130 16.59 -5.65 -12.23
N GLU A 131 16.95 -4.55 -12.89
CA GLU A 131 17.12 -3.25 -12.24
C GLU A 131 15.83 -2.73 -11.65
N ARG A 132 14.74 -2.80 -12.41
CA ARG A 132 13.42 -2.37 -11.95
C ARG A 132 12.98 -3.13 -10.70
N ILE A 133 13.14 -4.48 -10.68
CA ILE A 133 12.87 -5.28 -9.48
C ILE A 133 13.76 -4.84 -8.32
N ARG A 134 15.07 -4.71 -8.52
CA ARG A 134 16.01 -4.34 -7.47
C ARG A 134 15.69 -2.96 -6.88
N LEU A 135 15.34 -1.99 -7.72
CA LEU A 135 14.92 -0.65 -7.28
C LEU A 135 13.59 -0.71 -6.53
N CYS A 136 12.62 -1.47 -7.04
CA CYS A 136 11.32 -1.68 -6.42
C CYS A 136 11.44 -2.28 -5.02
N LEU A 137 12.26 -3.32 -4.84
CA LEU A 137 12.46 -3.99 -3.55
C LEU A 137 13.20 -3.15 -2.51
N LYS A 138 13.87 -2.04 -2.90
CA LYS A 138 14.43 -1.08 -1.96
C LYS A 138 13.34 -0.34 -1.18
N SER A 139 12.19 -0.12 -1.77
CA SER A 139 11.05 0.52 -1.12
C SER A 139 10.36 -0.47 -0.18
N SER A 140 10.19 -0.10 1.09
CA SER A 140 9.44 -0.92 2.05
C SER A 140 7.94 -1.00 1.74
N ARG A 141 7.43 -0.12 0.87
CA ARG A 141 6.02 0.03 0.52
C ARG A 141 5.77 0.04 -0.98
N TYR A 142 6.52 -0.72 -1.73
CA TYR A 142 6.40 -0.72 -3.19
C TYR A 142 5.00 -1.14 -3.71
N GLY A 143 4.15 -1.76 -2.90
CA GLY A 143 2.73 -1.92 -3.22
C GLY A 143 2.00 -0.60 -3.50
N LEU A 144 2.52 0.55 -3.04
CA LEU A 144 1.95 1.87 -3.32
C LEU A 144 2.08 2.30 -4.79
N TYR A 145 2.98 1.69 -5.57
CA TYR A 145 3.00 1.91 -7.02
C TYR A 145 1.70 1.46 -7.71
N LEU A 146 0.84 0.68 -7.01
CA LEU A 146 -0.51 0.35 -7.47
C LEU A 146 -1.34 1.58 -7.83
N PHE A 147 -1.09 2.70 -7.17
CA PHE A 147 -1.80 3.97 -7.39
C PHE A 147 -1.15 4.84 -8.48
N SER A 148 -0.33 4.25 -9.35
CA SER A 148 0.16 4.90 -10.57
C SER A 148 -0.93 4.94 -11.64
N VAL A 149 -0.84 5.91 -12.55
CA VAL A 149 -1.57 5.87 -13.81
C VAL A 149 -0.90 4.85 -14.73
N PHE A 150 -1.61 3.85 -15.20
CA PHE A 150 -1.10 2.77 -16.04
C PHE A 150 -1.78 2.75 -17.42
N HIS A 151 -1.12 2.16 -18.41
CA HIS A 151 -1.81 1.70 -19.60
C HIS A 151 -2.76 0.55 -19.25
N THR A 152 -4.04 0.69 -19.57
CA THR A 152 -5.12 -0.23 -19.18
C THR A 152 -4.88 -1.66 -19.68
N ASP A 153 -4.42 -1.81 -20.90
CA ASP A 153 -4.15 -3.12 -21.49
C ASP A 153 -3.01 -3.86 -20.76
N ILE A 154 -1.98 -3.14 -20.30
CA ILE A 154 -0.84 -3.71 -19.59
C ILE A 154 -1.26 -4.19 -18.22
N ILE A 155 -2.01 -3.36 -17.47
CA ILE A 155 -2.42 -3.77 -16.12
C ILE A 155 -3.43 -4.91 -16.17
N LYS A 156 -4.35 -4.92 -17.13
CA LYS A 156 -5.30 -6.05 -17.32
C LYS A 156 -4.59 -7.38 -17.59
N LYS A 157 -3.54 -7.38 -18.41
CA LYS A 157 -2.72 -8.59 -18.67
C LYS A 157 -1.94 -9.07 -17.45
N SER A 158 -1.68 -8.20 -16.50
CA SER A 158 -0.80 -8.48 -15.36
C SER A 158 -1.53 -9.02 -14.12
N VAL A 159 -2.86 -8.99 -14.05
CA VAL A 159 -3.63 -9.33 -12.83
C VAL A 159 -3.99 -10.82 -12.68
N ASN A 160 -3.58 -11.66 -13.61
CA ASN A 160 -3.96 -13.08 -13.62
C ASN A 160 -3.12 -13.93 -12.63
N PHE A 161 -3.29 -13.71 -11.33
CA PHE A 161 -2.67 -14.52 -10.28
C PHE A 161 -3.37 -14.31 -8.93
N ASP A 162 -3.29 -15.33 -8.08
CA ASP A 162 -3.80 -15.31 -6.71
C ASP A 162 -2.63 -15.40 -5.73
N ILE A 163 -2.32 -14.27 -5.06
CA ILE A 163 -1.31 -14.20 -4.00
C ILE A 163 -1.62 -13.10 -3.00
N HIS A 164 -1.18 -13.28 -1.78
CA HIS A 164 -1.21 -12.24 -0.75
C HIS A 164 0.22 -11.90 -0.26
N PRO A 165 0.68 -10.63 -0.30
CA PRO A 165 -0.05 -9.43 -0.72
C PRO A 165 -0.14 -9.30 -2.26
N TRP A 166 -1.35 -9.12 -2.75
CA TRP A 166 -1.65 -9.08 -4.18
C TRP A 166 -0.98 -7.88 -4.90
N ASP A 167 -1.06 -6.70 -4.31
CA ASP A 167 -0.44 -5.46 -4.80
C ASP A 167 1.07 -5.61 -5.05
N TRP A 168 1.77 -6.34 -4.16
CA TRP A 168 3.20 -6.62 -4.32
C TRP A 168 3.48 -7.50 -5.54
N GLY A 169 2.69 -8.55 -5.72
CA GLY A 169 2.82 -9.44 -6.88
C GLY A 169 2.55 -8.72 -8.18
N LEU A 170 1.48 -7.91 -8.22
CA LEU A 170 1.08 -7.15 -9.39
C LEU A 170 2.20 -6.21 -9.86
N ILE A 171 2.77 -5.41 -8.98
CA ILE A 171 3.83 -4.48 -9.34
C ILE A 171 5.04 -5.22 -9.92
N LEU A 172 5.46 -6.33 -9.32
CA LEU A 172 6.58 -7.10 -9.84
C LEU A 172 6.30 -7.71 -11.22
N ILE A 173 5.07 -8.10 -11.50
CA ILE A 173 4.69 -8.62 -12.83
C ILE A 173 4.63 -7.50 -13.86
N ILE A 174 4.00 -6.38 -13.51
CA ILE A 174 3.80 -5.27 -14.46
C ILE A 174 5.15 -4.66 -14.92
N LEU A 175 6.16 -4.66 -14.04
CA LEU A 175 7.51 -4.20 -14.36
C LEU A 175 8.22 -5.04 -15.46
N LYS A 176 7.69 -6.20 -15.87
CA LYS A 176 8.17 -6.94 -17.05
C LYS A 176 7.93 -6.18 -18.34
N HIS A 177 6.86 -5.39 -18.39
CA HIS A 177 6.38 -4.73 -19.60
C HIS A 177 7.04 -3.39 -19.89
N GLY A 178 7.71 -2.76 -18.91
CA GLY A 178 8.38 -1.48 -19.12
C GLY A 178 8.68 -0.74 -17.82
N GLN A 179 8.94 0.54 -17.96
CA GLN A 179 9.32 1.43 -16.87
C GLN A 179 8.11 2.15 -16.30
N ILE A 180 8.18 2.50 -15.00
CA ILE A 180 7.22 3.39 -14.34
C ILE A 180 7.95 4.68 -14.02
N ASN A 181 7.47 5.80 -14.55
CA ASN A 181 8.03 7.13 -14.29
C ASN A 181 7.64 7.66 -12.92
N LYS A 182 8.50 8.48 -12.33
CA LYS A 182 8.24 9.19 -11.07
C LYS A 182 8.27 10.69 -11.27
N ILE A 183 7.13 11.34 -11.05
CA ILE A 183 7.05 12.81 -10.94
C ILE A 183 7.56 13.23 -9.57
N ASN A 184 8.51 14.18 -9.55
CA ASN A 184 9.17 14.62 -8.31
C ASN A 184 8.36 15.68 -7.53
N GLU A 185 7.04 15.69 -7.68
CA GLU A 185 6.07 16.56 -7.01
C GLU A 185 5.09 15.72 -6.17
N ILE A 186 4.56 16.29 -5.10
CA ILE A 186 3.51 15.65 -4.29
C ILE A 186 2.18 15.98 -4.95
N LEU A 187 1.59 15.02 -5.64
CA LEU A 187 0.29 15.15 -6.31
C LEU A 187 -0.74 14.12 -5.82
N THR A 188 -0.34 13.25 -4.90
CA THR A 188 -1.20 12.24 -4.28
C THR A 188 -1.10 12.38 -2.77
N TYR A 189 -2.22 12.38 -2.07
CA TYR A 189 -2.28 12.49 -0.63
C TYR A 189 -3.04 11.31 -0.04
N ARG A 190 -2.40 10.59 0.87
CA ARG A 190 -2.99 9.46 1.57
C ARG A 190 -3.46 9.83 2.96
N SER A 191 -4.65 9.35 3.31
CA SER A 191 -5.16 9.46 4.66
C SER A 191 -4.33 8.63 5.65
N SER A 192 -4.11 9.20 6.82
CA SER A 192 -3.43 8.52 7.93
C SER A 192 -4.29 7.49 8.66
N GLY A 193 -5.59 7.40 8.34
CA GLY A 193 -6.60 6.60 9.07
C GLY A 193 -6.95 5.24 8.49
N GLY A 194 -6.35 4.84 7.34
CA GLY A 194 -6.75 3.62 6.62
C GLY A 194 -6.54 2.30 7.37
N ILE A 195 -7.24 1.26 6.94
CA ILE A 195 -7.21 -0.12 7.50
C ILE A 195 -5.78 -0.68 7.61
N SER A 196 -4.88 -0.27 6.71
CA SER A 196 -3.45 -0.67 6.73
C SER A 196 -2.69 -0.22 7.98
N ASN A 197 -3.25 0.70 8.77
CA ASN A 197 -2.67 1.24 10.00
C ASN A 197 -3.23 0.57 11.28
N THR A 198 -4.14 -0.40 11.16
CA THR A 198 -4.70 -1.13 12.30
C THR A 198 -3.63 -1.98 13.01
N ASN A 199 -3.77 -2.11 14.34
CA ASN A 199 -2.82 -2.83 15.17
C ASN A 199 -2.78 -4.32 14.84
N ILE A 200 -1.60 -4.93 14.89
CA ILE A 200 -1.39 -6.38 14.70
C ILE A 200 -2.17 -7.23 15.71
N PHE A 201 -2.51 -6.70 16.89
CA PHE A 201 -3.39 -7.40 17.85
C PHE A 201 -4.72 -7.82 17.23
N ILE A 202 -5.29 -7.03 16.32
CA ILE A 202 -6.51 -7.40 15.58
C ILE A 202 -6.23 -8.62 14.69
N HIS A 203 -5.01 -8.77 14.18
CA HIS A 203 -4.61 -9.90 13.35
C HIS A 203 -4.25 -11.15 14.17
N ILE A 204 -3.77 -10.99 15.40
CA ILE A 204 -3.44 -12.11 16.31
C ILE A 204 -4.72 -12.70 16.92
N THR A 205 -5.72 -11.87 17.21
CA THR A 205 -7.01 -12.31 17.75
C THR A 205 -7.94 -12.92 16.70
N ASP A 206 -7.61 -12.83 15.43
CA ASP A 206 -8.34 -13.55 14.38
C ASP A 206 -8.05 -15.06 14.50
N LYS A 207 -8.96 -15.78 15.18
CA LYS A 207 -8.90 -17.22 15.47
C LYS A 207 -8.69 -18.12 14.23
N LYS A 208 -8.82 -17.57 13.02
CA LYS A 208 -8.62 -18.30 11.75
C LYS A 208 -7.17 -18.39 11.31
N ARG A 209 -6.25 -17.61 11.88
CA ARG A 209 -4.84 -17.62 11.46
C ARG A 209 -4.00 -18.63 12.24
N LYS A 210 -3.26 -19.48 11.50
CA LYS A 210 -2.30 -20.40 12.09
C LYS A 210 -1.08 -19.64 12.59
N LEU A 211 -0.47 -20.09 13.71
CA LEU A 211 0.73 -19.48 14.31
C LEU A 211 1.85 -19.21 13.29
N LYS A 212 2.05 -20.12 12.33
CA LYS A 212 3.02 -19.95 11.23
C LYS A 212 2.72 -18.72 10.36
N GLN A 213 1.46 -18.40 10.13
CA GLN A 213 1.05 -17.23 9.33
C GLN A 213 1.23 -15.92 10.12
N ILE A 214 1.19 -16.01 11.44
CA ILE A 214 1.44 -14.86 12.33
C ILE A 214 2.95 -14.58 12.39
N LEU A 215 3.77 -15.61 12.58
CA LEU A 215 5.23 -15.48 12.66
C LEU A 215 5.85 -15.14 11.29
N PHE A 216 5.37 -15.73 10.22
CA PHE A 216 5.92 -15.55 8.86
C PHE A 216 4.84 -15.11 7.87
N PRO A 217 4.25 -13.91 8.04
CA PRO A 217 3.09 -13.47 7.26
C PRO A 217 3.40 -13.32 5.77
N LYS A 218 4.66 -13.19 5.40
CA LYS A 218 5.11 -13.03 4.02
C LYS A 218 5.65 -14.31 3.37
N SER A 219 5.58 -15.45 4.04
CA SER A 219 6.10 -16.72 3.53
C SER A 219 5.47 -17.16 2.21
N ALA A 220 4.18 -16.94 2.03
CA ALA A 220 3.47 -17.22 0.77
C ALA A 220 4.03 -16.37 -0.38
N PHE A 221 4.23 -15.06 -0.15
CA PHE A 221 4.82 -14.16 -1.13
C PHE A 221 6.25 -14.57 -1.50
N ILE A 222 7.08 -14.93 -0.52
CA ILE A 222 8.47 -15.36 -0.76
C ILE A 222 8.50 -16.60 -1.67
N LYS A 223 7.65 -17.59 -1.40
CA LYS A 223 7.52 -18.79 -2.25
C LYS A 223 7.03 -18.45 -3.65
N TRP A 224 6.02 -17.58 -3.74
CA TRP A 224 5.49 -17.12 -5.00
C TRP A 224 6.56 -16.40 -5.83
N PHE A 225 7.31 -15.47 -5.22
CA PHE A 225 8.40 -14.75 -5.88
C PHE A 225 9.44 -15.73 -6.45
N PHE A 226 9.89 -16.68 -5.63
CA PHE A 226 10.85 -17.69 -6.04
C PHE A 226 10.37 -18.50 -7.26
N LYS A 227 9.07 -18.85 -7.28
CA LYS A 227 8.46 -19.64 -8.36
C LYS A 227 8.20 -18.82 -9.63
N ASN A 228 7.68 -17.59 -9.51
CA ASN A 228 7.11 -16.84 -10.62
C ASN A 228 8.02 -15.73 -11.16
N ILE A 229 8.85 -15.13 -10.32
CA ILE A 229 9.84 -14.14 -10.74
C ILE A 229 11.17 -14.81 -11.07
N GLY A 230 11.56 -15.83 -10.31
CA GLY A 230 12.66 -16.72 -10.62
C GLY A 230 13.74 -16.80 -9.55
N LYS A 231 14.45 -17.93 -9.55
CA LYS A 231 15.49 -18.25 -8.57
C LYS A 231 16.66 -17.24 -8.61
N LYS A 232 17.09 -16.85 -9.80
CA LYS A 232 18.19 -15.88 -9.98
C LYS A 232 17.88 -14.58 -9.25
N PHE A 233 16.71 -13.97 -9.51
CA PHE A 233 16.28 -12.72 -8.87
C PHE A 233 16.12 -12.87 -7.36
N PHE A 234 15.64 -14.03 -6.90
CA PHE A 234 15.50 -14.30 -5.47
C PHE A 234 16.89 -14.26 -4.78
N PHE A 235 17.87 -14.98 -5.29
CA PHE A 235 19.22 -15.00 -4.67
C PHE A 235 19.94 -13.67 -4.78
N GLN A 236 19.78 -12.92 -5.86
CA GLN A 236 20.34 -11.57 -6.00
C GLN A 236 19.76 -10.59 -4.97
N ASN A 237 18.54 -10.86 -4.45
CA ASN A 237 17.85 -10.02 -3.46
C ASN A 237 17.65 -10.73 -2.11
N ILE A 238 18.48 -11.72 -1.78
CA ILE A 238 18.31 -12.56 -0.59
C ILE A 238 18.23 -11.74 0.70
N GLY A 239 19.02 -10.66 0.81
CA GLY A 239 18.99 -9.76 1.97
C GLY A 239 17.62 -9.11 2.20
N TYR A 240 16.87 -8.78 1.13
CA TYR A 240 15.51 -8.30 1.23
C TYR A 240 14.58 -9.39 1.80
N PHE A 241 14.66 -10.61 1.29
CA PHE A 241 13.81 -11.72 1.74
C PHE A 241 14.10 -12.16 3.17
N LEU A 242 15.35 -12.09 3.60
CA LEU A 242 15.71 -12.29 5.01
C LEU A 242 15.06 -11.23 5.90
N LYS A 243 15.19 -9.94 5.57
CA LYS A 243 14.51 -8.85 6.31
C LYS A 243 13.00 -9.06 6.34
N LEU A 244 12.41 -9.45 5.21
CA LEU A 244 10.98 -9.69 5.11
C LEU A 244 10.52 -10.87 5.98
N SER A 245 11.31 -11.93 6.08
CA SER A 245 11.05 -13.09 6.94
C SER A 245 11.04 -12.71 8.42
N PHE A 246 11.92 -11.81 8.83
CA PHE A 246 11.98 -11.32 10.23
C PHE A 246 10.97 -10.21 10.53
N SER A 247 10.25 -9.69 9.56
CA SER A 247 9.28 -8.60 9.76
C SER A 247 8.14 -8.97 10.72
N GLY A 248 7.62 -10.19 10.64
CA GLY A 248 6.58 -10.70 11.53
C GLY A 248 7.03 -10.78 12.99
N PRO A 249 8.10 -11.54 13.33
CA PRO A 249 8.65 -11.60 14.67
C PRO A 249 8.99 -10.22 15.24
N MET A 250 9.58 -9.33 14.45
CA MET A 250 9.90 -7.96 14.88
C MET A 250 8.65 -7.16 15.22
N THR A 251 7.58 -7.28 14.42
CA THR A 251 6.33 -6.57 14.70
C THR A 251 5.66 -7.08 15.97
N ILE A 252 5.68 -8.40 16.20
CA ILE A 252 5.17 -9.01 17.46
C ILE A 252 5.96 -8.48 18.66
N LEU A 253 7.28 -8.44 18.57
CA LEU A 253 8.14 -7.90 19.63
C LEU A 253 7.80 -6.44 19.94
N LEU A 254 7.62 -5.60 18.93
CA LEU A 254 7.25 -4.20 19.10
C LEU A 254 5.86 -4.03 19.74
N ASP A 255 4.92 -4.88 19.42
CA ASP A 255 3.58 -4.84 20.01
C ASP A 255 3.56 -5.37 21.45
N LEU A 256 4.37 -6.37 21.77
CA LEU A 256 4.57 -6.81 23.16
C LEU A 256 5.17 -5.69 24.02
N ILE A 257 6.18 -4.98 23.53
CA ILE A 257 6.76 -3.82 24.23
C ILE A 257 5.70 -2.75 24.50
N LYS A 258 4.79 -2.48 23.56
CA LYS A 258 3.67 -1.55 23.77
C LYS A 258 2.69 -2.05 24.85
N TYR A 259 2.35 -3.33 24.80
CA TYR A 259 1.44 -3.93 25.76
C TYR A 259 1.98 -3.84 27.20
N PHE A 260 3.24 -4.17 27.40
CA PHE A 260 3.88 -4.03 28.72
C PHE A 260 3.94 -2.57 29.20
N LYS A 261 4.15 -1.60 28.31
CA LYS A 261 4.08 -0.17 28.67
C LYS A 261 2.69 0.25 29.10
N PHE A 262 1.66 -0.21 28.40
CA PHE A 262 0.27 0.04 28.76
C PHE A 262 -0.09 -0.55 30.14
N LEU A 263 0.35 -1.75 30.43
CA LEU A 263 0.14 -2.37 31.75
C LEU A 263 0.84 -1.57 32.87
N ASN A 264 2.07 -1.13 32.64
CA ASN A 264 2.82 -0.32 33.60
C ASN A 264 2.20 1.08 33.81
N SER A 265 1.65 1.70 32.78
CA SER A 265 0.96 2.99 32.92
C SER A 265 -0.34 2.87 33.73
N LYS A 266 -1.09 1.78 33.57
CA LYS A 266 -2.28 1.50 34.38
C LYS A 266 -1.93 1.25 35.86
N LYS A 267 -0.82 0.53 36.15
CA LYS A 267 -0.35 0.29 37.51
C LYS A 267 0.04 1.59 38.22
N LEU A 268 0.69 2.51 37.52
CA LEU A 268 1.08 3.84 38.03
C LEU A 268 -0.11 4.77 38.28
N SER A 269 -1.20 4.61 37.54
CA SER A 269 -2.42 5.39 37.75
C SER A 269 -3.28 4.87 38.92
N SER A 270 -3.23 3.57 39.22
CA SER A 270 -3.94 2.98 40.36
C SER A 270 -3.26 3.27 41.70
N THR A 271 -1.92 3.42 41.74
CA THR A 271 -1.16 3.77 42.95
C THR A 271 -1.13 5.27 43.27
N LYS A 272 -1.75 6.14 42.46
CA LYS A 272 -1.93 7.58 42.71
C LYS A 272 -3.30 7.95 43.27
N ASN A 273 -4.21 7.00 43.34
CA ASN A 273 -5.58 7.20 43.85
C ASN A 273 -5.80 6.50 45.22
N ASP A 274 -4.77 5.94 45.82
CA ASP A 274 -4.66 5.54 47.21
C ASP A 274 -3.75 6.53 47.98
#